data_457751e786b03ab622e08e9bf989cfe2
#
_entry.id   457751e786b03ab622e08e9bf989cfe2
#
_cell.length_a   1.000
_cell.length_b   1.000
_cell.length_c   1.000
_cell.angle_alpha   90.00
_cell.angle_beta   90.00
_cell.angle_gamma   90.00
#
_symmetry.space_group_name_H-M   'P 1'
#
loop_
_entity.id
_entity.type
_entity.pdbx_description
1 polymer ?
#
loop_
_entity_poly.entity_id
_entity_poly.type
_entity_poly.pdbx_seq_one_letter_code
_entity_poly.pdbx_strand_id
1 'polypeptide(L)'
;IRAGCASLGFSEHSPLPPAADPDGWSMAASDVAAYRAEILALREKYRDRLAIFLGLEQDVDSPAPEGDWDYLIGSVHSVRADGRFLSVDESPEAFARSVREHFGGDSLAFAGAYYRRAAGAAEKTGCQVVGHFDLVAKFNEGGRFFDEAAPRYRRAALEALEAVMERDVIFEINAGAISRRYRTAPYPAPFLLRTIREKG
;
A
#
# COMPACT_ATOMS: atom_id res chain seq x y z
N ILE A 1 -20.31 -14.81 -3.10
CA ILE A 1 -21.29 -15.76 -3.61
C ILE A 1 -22.52 -15.04 -4.14
N ARG A 2 -23.26 -14.21 -3.33
CA ARG A 2 -24.42 -13.44 -3.81
C ARG A 2 -24.06 -12.43 -4.90
N ALA A 3 -22.82 -11.92 -4.92
CA ALA A 3 -22.31 -10.99 -5.93
C ALA A 3 -21.76 -11.67 -7.19
N GLY A 4 -21.84 -13.00 -7.29
CA GLY A 4 -21.34 -13.74 -8.44
C GLY A 4 -19.82 -13.93 -8.48
N CYS A 5 -19.10 -13.65 -7.38
CA CYS A 5 -17.65 -13.87 -7.30
C CYS A 5 -17.32 -15.36 -7.34
N ALA A 6 -16.35 -15.74 -8.16
CA ALA A 6 -15.81 -17.10 -8.24
C ALA A 6 -14.65 -17.31 -7.25
N SER A 7 -13.99 -16.25 -6.84
CA SER A 7 -12.87 -16.26 -5.90
C SER A 7 -12.89 -15.07 -4.95
N LEU A 8 -12.25 -15.23 -3.79
CA LEU A 8 -12.10 -14.20 -2.77
C LEU A 8 -10.74 -14.35 -2.10
N GLY A 9 -9.96 -13.29 -2.04
CA GLY A 9 -8.75 -13.20 -1.23
C GLY A 9 -8.98 -12.37 0.02
N PHE A 10 -8.37 -12.77 1.11
CA PHE A 10 -8.26 -12.00 2.34
C PHE A 10 -6.83 -11.49 2.47
N SER A 11 -6.64 -10.23 2.86
CA SER A 11 -5.33 -9.61 3.03
C SER A 11 -5.40 -8.56 4.13
N GLU A 12 -5.30 -9.02 5.38
CA GLU A 12 -5.21 -8.15 6.54
C GLU A 12 -3.81 -7.50 6.61
N HIS A 13 -3.71 -6.34 7.27
CA HIS A 13 -2.43 -5.67 7.47
C HIS A 13 -1.48 -6.50 8.33
N SER A 14 -0.26 -6.69 7.86
CA SER A 14 0.80 -7.40 8.60
C SER A 14 1.16 -6.67 9.90
N PRO A 15 1.61 -7.38 10.94
CA PRO A 15 2.02 -6.76 12.19
C PRO A 15 3.13 -5.73 11.99
N LEU A 16 2.94 -4.54 12.54
CA LEU A 16 3.93 -3.46 12.53
C LEU A 16 4.66 -3.32 13.88
N PRO A 17 5.88 -2.79 13.88
CA PRO A 17 6.51 -2.36 15.13
C PRO A 17 5.65 -1.29 15.83
N PRO A 18 5.58 -1.26 17.17
CA PRO A 18 4.74 -0.27 17.90
C PRO A 18 5.04 1.19 17.55
N ALA A 19 6.28 1.50 17.15
CA ALA A 19 6.66 2.85 16.73
C ALA A 19 6.06 3.23 15.35
N ALA A 20 5.71 2.27 14.51
CA ALA A 20 5.08 2.49 13.21
C ALA A 20 3.54 2.43 13.30
N ASP A 21 3.02 1.84 14.36
CA ASP A 21 1.59 1.64 14.61
C ASP A 21 1.22 1.98 16.07
N PRO A 22 1.31 3.25 16.47
CA PRO A 22 1.00 3.66 17.83
C PRO A 22 -0.47 3.49 18.21
N ASP A 23 -1.36 3.47 17.23
CA ASP A 23 -2.82 3.37 17.42
C ASP A 23 -3.36 1.95 17.28
N GLY A 24 -2.52 0.97 16.89
CA GLY A 24 -2.88 -0.44 16.79
C GLY A 24 -3.88 -0.74 15.66
N TRP A 25 -3.70 -0.14 14.48
CA TRP A 25 -4.54 -0.38 13.31
C TRP A 25 -4.13 -1.63 12.51
N SER A 26 -2.89 -2.10 12.68
CA SER A 26 -2.40 -3.34 12.07
C SER A 26 -2.76 -4.56 12.92
N MET A 27 -2.74 -5.74 12.31
CA MET A 27 -2.98 -7.00 13.03
C MET A 27 -1.92 -7.20 14.12
N ALA A 28 -2.32 -7.57 15.33
CA ALA A 28 -1.36 -7.92 16.36
C ALA A 28 -0.59 -9.21 15.98
N ALA A 29 0.68 -9.29 16.31
CA ALA A 29 1.50 -10.48 16.01
C ALA A 29 0.92 -11.76 16.64
N SER A 30 0.26 -11.66 17.81
CA SER A 30 -0.46 -12.76 18.46
C SER A 30 -1.63 -13.31 17.67
N ASP A 31 -2.21 -12.50 16.77
CA ASP A 31 -3.47 -12.83 16.08
C ASP A 31 -3.23 -13.46 14.70
N VAL A 32 -2.00 -13.43 14.20
CA VAL A 32 -1.63 -14.00 12.88
C VAL A 32 -2.04 -15.48 12.76
N ALA A 33 -1.78 -16.28 13.79
CA ALA A 33 -2.13 -17.70 13.77
C ALA A 33 -3.65 -17.91 13.72
N ALA A 34 -4.42 -17.11 14.46
CA ALA A 34 -5.89 -17.16 14.47
C ALA A 34 -6.47 -16.73 13.11
N TYR A 35 -5.96 -15.61 12.54
CA TYR A 35 -6.34 -15.15 11.21
C TYR A 35 -6.13 -16.24 10.14
N ARG A 36 -4.95 -16.86 10.12
CA ARG A 36 -4.63 -17.94 9.17
C ARG A 36 -5.58 -19.12 9.34
N ALA A 37 -5.80 -19.56 10.59
CA ALA A 37 -6.69 -20.69 10.88
C ALA A 37 -8.12 -20.42 10.42
N GLU A 38 -8.64 -19.21 10.65
CA GLU A 38 -9.98 -18.82 10.22
C GLU A 38 -10.13 -18.84 8.70
N ILE A 39 -9.19 -18.26 7.94
CA ILE A 39 -9.24 -18.24 6.48
C ILE A 39 -9.14 -19.66 5.90
N LEU A 40 -8.28 -20.51 6.45
CA LEU A 40 -8.18 -21.90 6.03
C LEU A 40 -9.45 -22.70 6.32
N ALA A 41 -10.11 -22.45 7.45
CA ALA A 41 -11.41 -23.05 7.77
C ALA A 41 -12.51 -22.58 6.82
N LEU A 42 -12.52 -21.28 6.43
CA LEU A 42 -13.43 -20.74 5.42
C LEU A 42 -13.17 -21.36 4.05
N ARG A 43 -11.91 -21.54 3.66
CA ARG A 43 -11.52 -22.22 2.41
C ARG A 43 -12.13 -23.63 2.34
N GLU A 44 -11.95 -24.43 3.39
CA GLU A 44 -12.53 -25.79 3.45
C GLU A 44 -14.06 -25.76 3.41
N LYS A 45 -14.69 -24.89 4.21
CA LYS A 45 -16.14 -24.75 4.28
C LYS A 45 -16.80 -24.41 2.95
N TYR A 46 -16.12 -23.63 2.11
CA TYR A 46 -16.68 -23.12 0.85
C TYR A 46 -16.03 -23.70 -0.41
N ARG A 47 -15.17 -24.72 -0.29
CA ARG A 47 -14.34 -25.28 -1.36
C ARG A 47 -15.08 -25.57 -2.66
N ASP A 48 -16.34 -26.05 -2.59
CA ASP A 48 -17.15 -26.40 -3.75
C ASP A 48 -17.91 -25.20 -4.37
N ARG A 49 -17.79 -24.01 -3.79
CA ARG A 49 -18.61 -22.83 -4.11
C ARG A 49 -17.81 -21.56 -4.37
N LEU A 50 -16.64 -21.44 -3.78
CA LEU A 50 -15.83 -20.22 -3.81
C LEU A 50 -14.38 -20.58 -3.54
N ALA A 51 -13.49 -20.22 -4.45
CA ALA A 51 -12.06 -20.29 -4.16
C ALA A 51 -11.69 -19.19 -3.16
N ILE A 52 -11.08 -19.58 -2.02
CA ILE A 52 -10.65 -18.63 -0.99
C ILE A 52 -9.13 -18.66 -0.89
N PHE A 53 -8.52 -17.48 -0.93
CA PHE A 53 -7.08 -17.27 -0.86
C PHE A 53 -6.69 -16.59 0.44
N LEU A 54 -5.65 -17.12 1.07
CA LEU A 54 -5.01 -16.58 2.27
C LEU A 54 -3.91 -15.63 1.85
N GLY A 55 -4.14 -14.35 1.95
CA GLY A 55 -3.15 -13.30 1.67
C GLY A 55 -2.81 -12.50 2.91
N LEU A 56 -1.82 -11.63 2.76
CA LEU A 56 -1.39 -10.66 3.76
C LEU A 56 -1.01 -9.37 3.05
N GLU A 57 -1.43 -8.24 3.58
CA GLU A 57 -0.91 -6.94 3.17
C GLU A 57 0.38 -6.66 3.95
N GLN A 58 1.51 -6.99 3.32
CA GLN A 58 2.83 -6.91 3.90
C GLN A 58 3.38 -5.49 3.79
N ASP A 59 3.47 -4.78 4.90
CA ASP A 59 4.11 -3.48 4.93
C ASP A 59 5.64 -3.59 4.88
N VAL A 60 6.29 -2.60 4.25
CA VAL A 60 7.76 -2.52 4.17
C VAL A 60 8.45 -2.36 5.54
N ASP A 61 7.72 -2.00 6.58
CA ASP A 61 8.22 -1.86 7.94
C ASP A 61 7.91 -3.06 8.84
N SER A 62 7.12 -4.02 8.35
CA SER A 62 6.81 -5.26 9.06
C SER A 62 7.98 -6.25 8.98
N PRO A 63 8.13 -7.12 10.00
CA PRO A 63 9.00 -8.28 9.89
C PRO A 63 8.54 -9.20 8.75
N ALA A 64 9.47 -10.02 8.24
CA ALA A 64 9.12 -11.00 7.21
C ALA A 64 8.00 -11.91 7.71
N PRO A 65 6.98 -12.19 6.86
CA PRO A 65 5.85 -13.00 7.29
C PRO A 65 6.26 -14.46 7.44
N GLU A 66 5.80 -15.10 8.52
CA GLU A 66 6.05 -16.52 8.77
C GLU A 66 4.96 -17.40 8.14
N GLY A 67 5.38 -18.59 7.68
CA GLY A 67 4.51 -19.61 7.09
C GLY A 67 4.12 -19.33 5.63
N ASP A 68 3.26 -20.21 5.10
CA ASP A 68 2.85 -20.18 3.70
C ASP A 68 1.65 -19.22 3.50
N TRP A 69 1.75 -18.37 2.50
CA TRP A 69 0.71 -17.45 2.05
C TRP A 69 0.45 -17.69 0.57
N ASP A 70 -0.81 -17.62 0.14
CA ASP A 70 -1.13 -17.76 -1.28
C ASP A 70 -0.66 -16.54 -2.07
N TYR A 71 -0.67 -15.35 -1.45
CA TYR A 71 -0.14 -14.12 -2.02
C TYR A 71 0.18 -13.09 -0.94
N LEU A 72 1.09 -12.18 -1.28
CA LEU A 72 1.41 -10.99 -0.49
C LEU A 72 1.13 -9.73 -1.30
N ILE A 73 0.50 -8.74 -0.66
CA ILE A 73 0.37 -7.38 -1.21
C ILE A 73 1.43 -6.54 -0.52
N GLY A 74 2.40 -6.02 -1.27
CA GLY A 74 3.45 -5.15 -0.72
C GLY A 74 2.98 -3.70 -0.63
N SER A 75 3.01 -3.13 0.56
CA SER A 75 2.46 -1.80 0.83
C SER A 75 3.43 -0.88 1.56
N VAL A 76 3.25 0.42 1.36
CA VAL A 76 3.99 1.49 2.04
C VAL A 76 2.97 2.46 2.66
N HIS A 77 2.91 2.53 3.99
CA HIS A 77 2.00 3.42 4.71
C HIS A 77 2.72 4.59 5.39
N SER A 78 4.04 4.58 5.41
CA SER A 78 4.84 5.60 6.09
C SER A 78 6.03 6.08 5.28
N VAL A 79 6.46 7.33 5.56
CA VAL A 79 7.78 7.86 5.22
C VAL A 79 8.64 7.82 6.48
N ARG A 80 9.96 7.63 6.34
CA ARG A 80 10.89 7.71 7.48
C ARG A 80 11.70 9.00 7.41
N ALA A 81 11.65 9.78 8.49
CA ALA A 81 12.48 10.96 8.67
C ALA A 81 12.80 11.12 10.17
N ASP A 82 14.01 11.57 10.50
CA ASP A 82 14.46 11.84 11.87
C ASP A 82 14.23 10.67 12.83
N GLY A 83 14.37 9.43 12.34
CA GLY A 83 14.12 8.20 13.11
C GLY A 83 12.63 7.89 13.38
N ARG A 84 11.71 8.67 12.85
CA ARG A 84 10.25 8.52 13.02
C ARG A 84 9.60 7.87 11.81
N PHE A 85 8.45 7.25 12.05
CA PHE A 85 7.49 6.84 11.03
C PHE A 85 6.44 7.94 10.88
N LEU A 86 6.27 8.43 9.67
CA LEU A 86 5.34 9.49 9.33
C LEU A 86 4.29 8.92 8.40
N SER A 87 3.10 8.67 8.92
CA SER A 87 2.00 8.12 8.12
C SER A 87 1.65 9.04 6.95
N VAL A 88 1.39 8.45 5.79
CA VAL A 88 0.95 9.18 4.58
C VAL A 88 -0.57 9.21 4.47
N ASP A 89 -1.26 8.39 5.26
CA ASP A 89 -2.68 8.09 5.04
C ASP A 89 -3.55 8.12 6.32
N GLU A 90 -3.01 8.58 7.45
CA GLU A 90 -3.73 8.76 8.72
C GLU A 90 -4.81 9.86 8.59
N SER A 91 -4.39 11.09 8.35
CA SER A 91 -5.28 12.22 8.15
C SER A 91 -4.61 13.35 7.34
N PRO A 92 -5.39 14.26 6.70
CA PRO A 92 -4.83 15.43 6.04
C PRO A 92 -4.02 16.32 6.99
N GLU A 93 -4.44 16.40 8.25
CA GLU A 93 -3.80 17.21 9.29
C GLU A 93 -2.45 16.59 9.72
N ALA A 94 -2.39 15.26 9.87
CA ALA A 94 -1.16 14.53 10.14
C ALA A 94 -0.18 14.65 8.97
N PHE A 95 -0.66 14.55 7.73
CA PHE A 95 0.14 14.78 6.53
C PHE A 95 0.74 16.18 6.52
N ALA A 96 -0.08 17.23 6.71
CA ALA A 96 0.38 18.62 6.74
C ALA A 96 1.41 18.88 7.86
N ARG A 97 1.20 18.29 9.04
CA ARG A 97 2.12 18.37 10.18
C ARG A 97 3.46 17.72 9.83
N SER A 98 3.45 16.50 9.29
CA SER A 98 4.66 15.78 8.88
C SER A 98 5.49 16.55 7.85
N VAL A 99 4.84 17.13 6.85
CA VAL A 99 5.49 17.96 5.83
C VAL A 99 6.12 19.21 6.46
N ARG A 100 5.39 19.91 7.33
CA ARG A 100 5.88 21.12 7.96
C ARG A 100 7.07 20.85 8.88
N GLU A 101 6.98 19.82 9.73
CA GLU A 101 7.94 19.58 10.82
C GLU A 101 9.21 18.85 10.36
N HIS A 102 9.09 17.97 9.35
CA HIS A 102 10.19 17.11 8.92
C HIS A 102 10.70 17.39 7.50
N PHE A 103 9.95 18.18 6.71
CA PHE A 103 10.31 18.48 5.30
C PHE A 103 10.33 19.99 5.01
N GLY A 104 10.35 20.84 6.05
CA GLY A 104 10.40 22.30 5.88
C GLY A 104 9.25 22.88 5.06
N GLY A 105 8.09 22.22 5.02
CA GLY A 105 6.93 22.60 4.21
C GLY A 105 6.97 22.12 2.76
N ASP A 106 8.02 21.41 2.33
CA ASP A 106 8.13 20.88 0.96
C ASP A 106 7.40 19.53 0.82
N SER A 107 6.13 19.57 0.40
CA SER A 107 5.31 18.39 0.16
C SER A 107 5.84 17.50 -0.97
N LEU A 108 6.54 18.07 -1.95
CA LEU A 108 7.18 17.29 -3.02
C LEU A 108 8.40 16.52 -2.51
N ALA A 109 9.11 17.04 -1.50
CA ALA A 109 10.18 16.30 -0.84
C ALA A 109 9.64 15.12 -0.05
N PHE A 110 8.50 15.31 0.64
CA PHE A 110 7.78 14.24 1.35
C PHE A 110 7.32 13.15 0.37
N ALA A 111 6.66 13.51 -0.73
CA ALA A 111 6.24 12.57 -1.76
C ALA A 111 7.44 11.83 -2.39
N GLY A 112 8.54 12.53 -2.64
CA GLY A 112 9.78 11.90 -3.12
C GLY A 112 10.37 10.89 -2.12
N ALA A 113 10.29 11.17 -0.81
CA ALA A 113 10.71 10.23 0.22
C ALA A 113 9.81 8.99 0.26
N TYR A 114 8.51 9.14 0.05
CA TYR A 114 7.58 8.03 -0.13
C TYR A 114 7.96 7.15 -1.32
N TYR A 115 8.16 7.74 -2.50
CA TYR A 115 8.49 6.97 -3.71
C TYR A 115 9.84 6.24 -3.61
N ARG A 116 10.83 6.78 -2.92
CA ARG A 116 12.07 6.03 -2.62
C ARG A 116 11.81 4.76 -1.82
N ARG A 117 10.80 4.74 -0.94
CA ARG A 117 10.39 3.55 -0.20
C ARG A 117 9.61 2.59 -1.08
N ALA A 118 8.68 3.14 -1.89
CA ALA A 118 7.87 2.36 -2.81
C ALA A 118 8.74 1.62 -3.86
N ALA A 119 9.83 2.25 -4.33
CA ALA A 119 10.78 1.62 -5.24
C ALA A 119 11.38 0.29 -4.70
N GLY A 120 11.58 0.17 -3.39
CA GLY A 120 12.11 -1.02 -2.74
C GLY A 120 11.03 -1.97 -2.19
N ALA A 121 9.75 -1.65 -2.35
CA ALA A 121 8.68 -2.38 -1.68
C ALA A 121 8.62 -3.85 -2.11
N ALA A 122 8.64 -4.13 -3.40
CA ALA A 122 8.56 -5.49 -3.93
C ALA A 122 9.72 -6.38 -3.46
N GLU A 123 10.94 -5.84 -3.43
CA GLU A 123 12.11 -6.58 -2.93
C GLU A 123 12.01 -6.85 -1.44
N LYS A 124 11.62 -5.85 -0.68
CA LYS A 124 11.61 -5.92 0.78
C LYS A 124 10.50 -6.81 1.34
N THR A 125 9.35 -6.81 0.68
CA THR A 125 8.18 -7.59 1.11
C THR A 125 8.10 -8.97 0.48
N GLY A 126 8.79 -9.21 -0.65
CA GLY A 126 8.64 -10.43 -1.45
C GLY A 126 7.26 -10.59 -2.06
N CYS A 127 6.51 -9.50 -2.24
CA CYS A 127 5.12 -9.53 -2.69
C CYS A 127 4.98 -9.93 -4.16
N GLN A 128 3.83 -10.50 -4.49
CA GLN A 128 3.37 -10.73 -5.86
C GLN A 128 2.50 -9.59 -6.37
N VAL A 129 1.88 -8.84 -5.45
CA VAL A 129 1.00 -7.72 -5.76
C VAL A 129 1.54 -6.45 -5.11
N VAL A 130 1.66 -5.38 -5.87
CA VAL A 130 2.00 -4.05 -5.34
C VAL A 130 0.70 -3.32 -5.03
N GLY A 131 0.48 -3.05 -3.75
CA GLY A 131 -0.71 -2.34 -3.26
C GLY A 131 -0.61 -0.83 -3.50
N HIS A 132 -1.74 -0.17 -3.71
CA HIS A 132 -1.94 1.29 -3.79
C HIS A 132 -0.66 2.11 -3.97
N PHE A 133 0.04 1.89 -5.06
CA PHE A 133 1.44 2.34 -5.32
C PHE A 133 1.73 3.80 -5.01
N ASP A 134 0.77 4.70 -5.19
CA ASP A 134 0.87 6.14 -4.96
C ASP A 134 -0.03 6.63 -3.81
N LEU A 135 -0.14 5.85 -2.72
CA LEU A 135 -0.95 6.16 -1.54
C LEU A 135 -0.66 7.54 -0.94
N VAL A 136 0.55 8.05 -1.10
CA VAL A 136 0.95 9.41 -0.68
C VAL A 136 0.03 10.50 -1.23
N ALA A 137 -0.70 10.23 -2.31
CA ALA A 137 -1.67 11.14 -2.90
C ALA A 137 -3.08 11.02 -2.32
N LYS A 138 -3.31 10.19 -1.26
CA LYS A 138 -4.65 9.93 -0.68
C LYS A 138 -5.44 11.20 -0.38
N PHE A 139 -4.81 12.18 0.23
CA PHE A 139 -5.46 13.43 0.62
C PHE A 139 -5.19 14.60 -0.34
N ASN A 140 -4.64 14.31 -1.52
CA ASN A 140 -4.21 15.34 -2.49
C ASN A 140 -5.24 15.66 -3.57
N GLU A 141 -6.52 15.32 -3.39
CA GLU A 141 -7.55 15.66 -4.37
C GLU A 141 -7.53 17.17 -4.67
N GLY A 142 -7.60 17.51 -5.96
CA GLY A 142 -7.53 18.91 -6.42
C GLY A 142 -6.16 19.58 -6.21
N GLY A 143 -5.11 18.85 -5.92
CA GLY A 143 -3.77 19.43 -5.69
C GLY A 143 -3.62 20.11 -4.32
N ARG A 144 -4.35 19.63 -3.31
CA ARG A 144 -4.39 20.23 -1.96
C ARG A 144 -3.00 20.43 -1.33
N PHE A 145 -2.08 19.51 -1.51
CA PHE A 145 -0.76 19.53 -0.90
C PHE A 145 0.36 19.72 -1.91
N PHE A 146 0.19 19.20 -3.11
CA PHE A 146 1.18 19.30 -4.19
C PHE A 146 0.52 19.12 -5.57
N ASP A 147 1.19 19.68 -6.59
CA ASP A 147 0.78 19.48 -7.98
C ASP A 147 1.30 18.11 -8.48
N GLU A 148 0.38 17.19 -8.79
CA GLU A 148 0.71 15.87 -9.36
C GLU A 148 1.23 15.97 -10.82
N ALA A 149 1.11 17.14 -11.48
CA ALA A 149 1.71 17.39 -12.76
C ALA A 149 3.16 17.93 -12.65
N ALA A 150 3.60 18.34 -11.46
CA ALA A 150 4.93 18.88 -11.25
C ALA A 150 6.02 17.87 -11.72
N PRO A 151 7.04 18.33 -12.49
CA PRO A 151 8.10 17.45 -13.00
C PRO A 151 8.83 16.67 -11.90
N ARG A 152 9.01 17.29 -10.72
CA ARG A 152 9.67 16.65 -9.58
C ARG A 152 8.84 15.47 -9.02
N TYR A 153 7.51 15.63 -8.93
CA TYR A 153 6.61 14.55 -8.51
C TYR A 153 6.61 13.41 -9.51
N ARG A 154 6.36 13.73 -10.78
CA ARG A 154 6.27 12.72 -11.85
C ARG A 154 7.56 11.92 -12.00
N ARG A 155 8.71 12.59 -11.93
CA ARG A 155 10.01 11.92 -12.01
C ARG A 155 10.16 10.93 -10.86
N ALA A 156 9.92 11.33 -9.61
CA ALA A 156 10.04 10.44 -8.46
C ALA A 156 9.08 9.24 -8.56
N ALA A 157 7.85 9.45 -9.01
CA ALA A 157 6.86 8.40 -9.20
C ALA A 157 7.26 7.41 -10.30
N LEU A 158 7.76 7.90 -11.44
CA LEU A 158 8.16 7.07 -12.57
C LEU A 158 9.45 6.30 -12.30
N GLU A 159 10.45 6.91 -11.67
CA GLU A 159 11.67 6.22 -11.23
C GLU A 159 11.36 5.08 -10.26
N ALA A 160 10.46 5.30 -9.30
CA ALA A 160 10.02 4.26 -8.38
C ALA A 160 9.23 3.15 -9.09
N LEU A 161 8.36 3.52 -10.03
CA LEU A 161 7.61 2.56 -10.82
C LEU A 161 8.54 1.66 -11.66
N GLU A 162 9.51 2.25 -12.33
CA GLU A 162 10.50 1.52 -13.14
C GLU A 162 11.28 0.51 -12.27
N ALA A 163 11.74 0.92 -11.09
CA ALA A 163 12.43 0.03 -10.18
C ALA A 163 11.57 -1.17 -9.71
N VAL A 164 10.28 -0.95 -9.47
CA VAL A 164 9.35 -2.03 -9.11
C VAL A 164 9.08 -2.94 -10.30
N MET A 165 8.96 -2.40 -11.51
CA MET A 165 8.71 -3.17 -12.75
C MET A 165 9.89 -4.05 -13.19
N GLU A 166 11.08 -3.90 -12.59
CA GLU A 166 12.19 -4.87 -12.75
C GLU A 166 11.89 -6.23 -12.09
N ARG A 167 10.83 -6.31 -11.29
CA ARG A 167 10.39 -7.53 -10.61
C ARG A 167 9.14 -8.09 -11.29
N ASP A 168 8.94 -9.40 -11.17
CA ASP A 168 7.75 -10.09 -11.64
C ASP A 168 6.60 -9.86 -10.65
N VAL A 169 5.91 -8.72 -10.77
CA VAL A 169 4.81 -8.31 -9.89
C VAL A 169 3.63 -7.79 -10.71
N ILE A 170 2.45 -7.85 -10.11
CA ILE A 170 1.25 -7.18 -10.64
C ILE A 170 0.91 -5.96 -9.78
N PHE A 171 0.28 -4.95 -10.37
CA PHE A 171 -0.17 -3.76 -9.66
C PHE A 171 -1.66 -3.87 -9.33
N GLU A 172 -2.00 -3.61 -8.09
CA GLU A 172 -3.38 -3.46 -7.67
C GLU A 172 -3.99 -2.20 -8.30
N ILE A 173 -5.23 -2.29 -8.78
CA ILE A 173 -6.05 -1.10 -9.05
C ILE A 173 -6.96 -0.91 -7.85
N ASN A 174 -6.57 -0.03 -6.93
CA ASN A 174 -7.27 0.20 -5.67
C ASN A 174 -8.24 1.38 -5.79
N ALA A 175 -9.53 1.11 -5.56
CA ALA A 175 -10.60 2.11 -5.57
C ALA A 175 -11.03 2.54 -4.15
N GLY A 176 -10.29 2.15 -3.10
CA GLY A 176 -10.65 2.44 -1.71
C GLY A 176 -10.79 3.93 -1.42
N ALA A 177 -9.94 4.78 -1.99
CA ALA A 177 -10.05 6.23 -1.83
C ALA A 177 -11.29 6.81 -2.52
N ILE A 178 -11.72 6.23 -3.65
CA ILE A 178 -12.95 6.63 -4.35
C ILE A 178 -14.16 6.28 -3.48
N SER A 179 -14.23 5.06 -2.96
CA SER A 179 -15.34 4.61 -2.11
C SER A 179 -15.47 5.41 -0.82
N ARG A 180 -14.34 5.89 -0.28
CA ARG A 180 -14.27 6.76 0.91
C ARG A 180 -14.36 8.26 0.60
N ARG A 181 -14.50 8.64 -0.68
CA ARG A 181 -14.61 10.03 -1.16
C ARG A 181 -13.38 10.90 -0.88
N TYR A 182 -12.21 10.29 -0.78
CA TYR A 182 -10.94 11.03 -0.68
C TYR A 182 -10.41 11.43 -2.05
N ARG A 183 -10.68 10.61 -3.09
CA ARG A 183 -10.22 10.84 -4.46
C ARG A 183 -11.30 10.50 -5.49
N THR A 184 -11.14 11.06 -6.69
CA THR A 184 -11.96 10.74 -7.87
C THR A 184 -11.26 9.74 -8.81
N ALA A 185 -9.96 9.48 -8.59
CA ALA A 185 -9.15 8.51 -9.33
C ALA A 185 -8.67 7.35 -8.43
N PRO A 186 -8.46 6.15 -8.97
CA PRO A 186 -7.89 5.03 -8.22
C PRO A 186 -6.40 5.21 -7.95
N TYR A 187 -5.82 4.28 -7.19
CA TYR A 187 -4.39 4.02 -7.17
C TYR A 187 -4.09 2.80 -8.09
N PRO A 188 -2.99 2.81 -8.86
CA PRO A 188 -2.18 3.97 -9.22
C PRO A 188 -2.93 5.01 -10.03
N ALA A 189 -2.47 6.27 -9.96
CA ALA A 189 -3.03 7.38 -10.74
C ALA A 189 -3.00 7.08 -12.26
N PRO A 190 -3.90 7.67 -13.07
CA PRO A 190 -4.05 7.35 -14.50
C PRO A 190 -2.76 7.45 -15.32
N PHE A 191 -1.83 8.35 -14.97
CA PHE A 191 -0.56 8.45 -15.70
C PHE A 191 0.36 7.26 -15.41
N LEU A 192 0.36 6.75 -14.17
CA LEU A 192 1.12 5.54 -13.79
C LEU A 192 0.52 4.30 -14.44
N LEU A 193 -0.81 4.16 -14.42
CA LEU A 193 -1.50 3.05 -15.09
C LEU A 193 -1.20 3.00 -16.60
N ARG A 194 -1.12 4.17 -17.27
CA ARG A 194 -0.69 4.22 -18.68
C ARG A 194 0.73 3.70 -18.85
N THR A 195 1.66 4.14 -18.01
CA THR A 195 3.06 3.69 -18.06
C THR A 195 3.19 2.19 -17.80
N ILE A 196 2.46 1.66 -16.81
CA ILE A 196 2.42 0.20 -16.53
C ILE A 196 1.97 -0.55 -17.78
N ARG A 197 0.86 -0.15 -18.39
CA ARG A 197 0.33 -0.80 -19.60
C ARG A 197 1.27 -0.71 -20.82
N GLU A 198 2.03 0.37 -20.95
CA GLU A 198 2.93 0.60 -22.09
C GLU A 198 4.25 -0.17 -21.97
N LYS A 199 4.68 -0.45 -20.74
CA LYS A 199 5.98 -1.09 -20.47
C LYS A 199 5.88 -2.56 -20.01
N GLY A 200 4.75 -2.98 -19.50
CA GLY A 200 4.44 -4.36 -19.05
C GLY A 200 3.60 -5.08 -20.07
#